data_a27cbee4873dcff77e0569318ebeab08
#
_entry.id   a27cbee4873dcff77e0569318ebeab08
#
_cell.length_a   1.000
_cell.length_b   1.000
_cell.length_c   1.000
_cell.angle_alpha   90.00
_cell.angle_beta   90.00
_cell.angle_gamma   90.00
#
_symmetry.space_group_name_H-M   'P 1'
#
loop_
_entity.id
_entity.type
_entity.pdbx_description
1 polymer ?
#
loop_
_entity_poly.entity_id
_entity_poly.type
_entity_poly.pdbx_seq_one_letter_code
_entity_poly.pdbx_strand_id
1 'polypeptide(L)'
;MAADSKEQYSLVLEYADSNTLKDYLNQHFKELQWNDKIGLALQLASAVSFLHEFDIVHCDLHAGNVLIHQKKIKLADFGLSKKIDEVSSSTSRIFGVIPYTDPKAFNHQHTINNPRKNYKLNKKSDVYSIGVLMWQISSGCQPFDS
;
A
#
# COMPACT_ATOMS: atom_id res chain seq x y z
N MET A 1 11.05 32.72 -31.25
CA MET A 1 11.10 31.94 -29.96
C MET A 1 9.72 31.38 -29.74
N ALA A 2 9.53 30.10 -30.03
CA ALA A 2 8.26 29.42 -29.75
C ALA A 2 8.22 29.11 -28.23
N ALA A 3 7.20 29.62 -27.57
CA ALA A 3 6.91 29.26 -26.20
C ALA A 3 6.50 27.76 -26.16
N ASP A 4 7.30 26.96 -25.52
CA ASP A 4 7.01 25.54 -25.23
C ASP A 4 5.82 25.50 -24.28
N SER A 5 4.62 25.39 -24.82
CA SER A 5 3.41 25.20 -24.00
C SER A 5 3.46 23.80 -23.45
N LYS A 6 3.96 23.67 -22.22
CA LYS A 6 3.84 22.41 -21.45
C LYS A 6 2.36 22.09 -21.32
N GLU A 7 1.90 21.09 -22.05
CA GLU A 7 0.56 20.55 -21.87
C GLU A 7 0.46 20.04 -20.41
N GLN A 8 -0.43 20.65 -19.65
CA GLN A 8 -0.67 20.28 -18.26
C GLN A 8 -1.87 19.34 -18.22
N TYR A 9 -1.61 18.07 -17.94
CA TYR A 9 -2.66 17.07 -17.77
C TYR A 9 -3.14 17.06 -16.32
N SER A 10 -4.44 16.93 -16.12
CA SER A 10 -5.07 16.79 -14.80
C SER A 10 -5.87 15.49 -14.75
N LEU A 11 -5.70 14.74 -13.68
CA LEU A 11 -6.48 13.53 -13.42
C LEU A 11 -7.61 13.88 -12.44
N VAL A 12 -8.85 13.65 -12.88
CA VAL A 12 -10.04 13.83 -12.03
C VAL A 12 -10.39 12.48 -11.40
N LEU A 13 -10.35 12.41 -10.08
CA LEU A 13 -10.63 11.19 -9.32
C LEU A 13 -11.89 11.37 -8.47
N GLU A 14 -12.53 10.25 -8.14
CA GLU A 14 -13.65 10.24 -7.18
C GLU A 14 -13.17 10.70 -5.80
N TYR A 15 -13.93 11.60 -5.18
CA TYR A 15 -13.63 12.09 -3.83
C TYR A 15 -14.00 11.05 -2.78
N ALA A 16 -13.10 10.77 -1.84
CA ALA A 16 -13.35 9.91 -0.68
C ALA A 16 -13.80 10.77 0.52
N ASP A 17 -15.03 10.57 0.98
CA ASP A 17 -15.70 11.40 1.98
C ASP A 17 -15.20 11.23 3.42
N SER A 18 -14.52 10.13 3.71
CA SER A 18 -14.08 9.77 5.05
C SER A 18 -12.55 9.70 5.18
N ASN A 19 -11.83 10.40 4.31
CA ASN A 19 -10.36 10.54 4.30
C ASN A 19 -9.61 9.18 4.20
N THR A 20 -8.43 9.11 4.81
CA THR A 20 -7.59 7.92 4.84
C THR A 20 -8.06 6.93 5.92
N LEU A 21 -7.70 5.66 5.77
CA LEU A 21 -7.92 4.64 6.82
C LEU A 21 -7.28 5.05 8.14
N LYS A 22 -6.11 5.71 8.09
CA LYS A 22 -5.44 6.26 9.28
C LYS A 22 -6.35 7.26 10.01
N ASP A 23 -6.88 8.25 9.29
CA ASP A 23 -7.73 9.28 9.86
C ASP A 23 -9.06 8.70 10.35
N TYR A 24 -9.63 7.80 9.56
CA TYR A 24 -10.88 7.11 9.89
C TYR A 24 -10.76 6.31 11.19
N LEU A 25 -9.69 5.53 11.36
CA LEU A 25 -9.46 4.78 12.59
C LEU A 25 -9.22 5.72 13.78
N ASN A 26 -8.43 6.79 13.61
CA ASN A 26 -8.19 7.76 14.68
C ASN A 26 -9.49 8.40 15.20
N GLN A 27 -10.44 8.64 14.32
CA GLN A 27 -11.71 9.32 14.66
C GLN A 27 -12.80 8.36 15.15
N HIS A 28 -12.91 7.18 14.56
CA HIS A 28 -14.07 6.30 14.71
C HIS A 28 -13.77 4.96 15.39
N PHE A 29 -12.51 4.65 15.74
CA PHE A 29 -12.12 3.31 16.22
C PHE A 29 -12.96 2.83 17.41
N LYS A 30 -13.32 3.74 18.33
CA LYS A 30 -14.12 3.42 19.53
C LYS A 30 -15.56 3.04 19.20
N GLU A 31 -16.07 3.47 18.05
CA GLU A 31 -17.43 3.23 17.57
C GLU A 31 -17.51 1.94 16.73
N LEU A 32 -16.37 1.49 16.17
CA LEU A 32 -16.31 0.31 15.31
C LEU A 32 -16.56 -0.96 16.10
N GLN A 33 -17.60 -1.68 15.72
CA GLN A 33 -17.86 -3.03 16.18
C GLN A 33 -16.89 -4.02 15.49
N TRP A 34 -16.73 -5.21 16.07
CA TRP A 34 -15.86 -6.22 15.50
C TRP A 34 -16.24 -6.60 14.07
N ASN A 35 -17.53 -6.65 13.75
CA ASN A 35 -18.01 -6.90 12.39
C ASN A 35 -17.61 -5.80 11.39
N ASP A 36 -17.56 -4.54 11.82
CA ASP A 36 -17.10 -3.44 10.96
C ASP A 36 -15.61 -3.61 10.63
N LYS A 37 -14.81 -3.97 11.62
CA LYS A 37 -13.35 -4.23 11.46
C LYS A 37 -13.10 -5.40 10.51
N ILE A 38 -13.84 -6.50 10.67
CA ILE A 38 -13.76 -7.66 9.75
C ILE A 38 -14.18 -7.22 8.34
N GLY A 39 -15.24 -6.43 8.23
CA GLY A 39 -15.71 -5.89 6.95
C GLY A 39 -14.65 -5.07 6.23
N LEU A 40 -13.94 -4.18 6.93
CA LEU A 40 -12.82 -3.41 6.38
C LEU A 40 -11.66 -4.32 5.96
N ALA A 41 -11.30 -5.30 6.79
CA ALA A 41 -10.22 -6.24 6.48
C ALA A 41 -10.52 -7.08 5.23
N LEU A 42 -11.75 -7.56 5.08
CA LEU A 42 -12.18 -8.32 3.90
C LEU A 42 -12.18 -7.46 2.63
N GLN A 43 -12.67 -6.21 2.73
CA GLN A 43 -12.64 -5.28 1.59
C GLN A 43 -11.20 -4.98 1.15
N LEU A 44 -10.29 -4.76 2.12
CA LEU A 44 -8.88 -4.53 1.83
C LEU A 44 -8.26 -5.72 1.09
N ALA A 45 -8.46 -6.93 1.62
CA ALA A 45 -7.97 -8.16 0.98
C ALA A 45 -8.52 -8.34 -0.43
N SER A 46 -9.83 -8.08 -0.63
CA SER A 46 -10.48 -8.19 -1.94
C SER A 46 -9.94 -7.16 -2.93
N ALA A 47 -9.72 -5.91 -2.50
CA ALA A 47 -9.19 -4.86 -3.36
C ALA A 47 -7.77 -5.18 -3.85
N VAL A 48 -6.90 -5.71 -2.96
CA VAL A 48 -5.53 -6.09 -3.34
C VAL A 48 -5.53 -7.38 -4.17
N SER A 49 -6.41 -8.35 -3.86
CA SER A 49 -6.58 -9.55 -4.68
C SER A 49 -6.94 -9.19 -6.12
N PHE A 50 -7.83 -8.24 -6.30
CA PHE A 50 -8.20 -7.73 -7.63
C PHE A 50 -7.00 -7.17 -8.39
N LEU A 51 -6.13 -6.36 -7.76
CA LEU A 51 -4.89 -5.89 -8.41
C LEU A 51 -3.99 -7.05 -8.81
N HIS A 52 -3.85 -8.04 -7.93
CA HIS A 52 -3.02 -9.21 -8.16
C HIS A 52 -3.52 -10.12 -9.27
N GLU A 53 -4.83 -10.14 -9.57
CA GLU A 53 -5.40 -10.84 -10.72
C GLU A 53 -4.95 -10.23 -12.05
N PHE A 54 -4.67 -8.92 -12.07
CA PHE A 54 -4.11 -8.21 -13.23
C PHE A 54 -2.59 -8.11 -13.22
N ASP A 55 -1.92 -8.90 -12.37
CA ASP A 55 -0.47 -8.90 -12.18
C ASP A 55 0.11 -7.53 -11.79
N ILE A 56 -0.69 -6.72 -11.10
CA ILE A 56 -0.27 -5.43 -10.55
C ILE A 56 0.09 -5.62 -9.08
N VAL A 57 1.27 -5.15 -8.69
CA VAL A 57 1.72 -5.04 -7.30
C VAL A 57 1.66 -3.57 -6.90
N HIS A 58 1.02 -3.25 -5.79
CA HIS A 58 0.84 -1.86 -5.35
C HIS A 58 2.15 -1.23 -4.89
N CYS A 59 2.96 -1.96 -4.17
CA CYS A 59 4.30 -1.61 -3.68
C CYS A 59 4.35 -0.53 -2.58
N ASP A 60 3.26 0.16 -2.26
CA ASP A 60 3.20 1.22 -1.25
C ASP A 60 1.88 1.19 -0.47
N LEU A 61 1.50 0.00 0.03
CA LEU A 61 0.30 -0.15 0.84
C LEU A 61 0.57 0.28 2.29
N HIS A 62 -0.10 1.34 2.72
CA HIS A 62 -0.13 1.81 4.11
C HIS A 62 -1.44 2.55 4.39
N ALA A 63 -1.74 2.84 5.65
CA ALA A 63 -3.04 3.42 6.04
C ALA A 63 -3.33 4.82 5.45
N GLY A 64 -2.31 5.52 4.93
CA GLY A 64 -2.47 6.77 4.19
C GLY A 64 -2.89 6.58 2.73
N ASN A 65 -2.61 5.41 2.13
CA ASN A 65 -2.96 5.08 0.73
C ASN A 65 -4.21 4.20 0.63
N VAL A 66 -4.88 3.94 1.76
CA VAL A 66 -6.18 3.30 1.83
C VAL A 66 -7.21 4.37 2.21
N LEU A 67 -8.12 4.68 1.32
CA LEU A 67 -9.16 5.68 1.54
C LEU A 67 -10.46 5.00 1.95
N ILE A 68 -11.27 5.73 2.72
CA ILE A 68 -12.62 5.30 3.10
C ILE A 68 -13.64 6.22 2.42
N HIS A 69 -14.58 5.62 1.69
CA HIS A 69 -15.69 6.29 1.07
C HIS A 69 -16.97 5.49 1.32
N GLN A 70 -17.97 6.11 2.00
CA GLN A 70 -19.24 5.45 2.33
C GLN A 70 -19.03 4.07 3.00
N LYS A 71 -18.12 3.99 3.98
CA LYS A 71 -17.71 2.76 4.68
C LYS A 71 -17.08 1.69 3.78
N LYS A 72 -16.65 2.06 2.58
CA LYS A 72 -15.96 1.17 1.64
C LYS A 72 -14.50 1.59 1.47
N ILE A 73 -13.64 0.58 1.34
CA ILE A 73 -12.22 0.79 1.07
C ILE A 73 -12.01 1.09 -0.41
N LYS A 74 -11.15 2.07 -0.67
CA LYS A 74 -10.58 2.38 -1.98
C LYS A 74 -9.06 2.48 -1.86
N LEU A 75 -8.34 1.81 -2.74
CA LEU A 75 -6.89 1.94 -2.83
C LEU A 75 -6.55 3.20 -3.63
N ALA A 76 -5.52 3.90 -3.20
CA ALA A 76 -5.06 5.15 -3.80
C ALA A 76 -3.54 5.17 -3.91
N ASP A 77 -3.02 6.13 -4.67
CA ASP A 77 -1.60 6.36 -4.93
C ASP A 77 -0.88 5.15 -5.58
N PHE A 78 -1.17 4.97 -6.85
CA PHE A 78 -0.53 3.95 -7.70
C PHE A 78 0.83 4.41 -8.28
N GLY A 79 1.43 5.49 -7.76
CA GLY A 79 2.68 6.06 -8.27
C GLY A 79 3.88 5.12 -8.19
N LEU A 80 3.87 4.15 -7.25
CA LEU A 80 4.90 3.12 -7.11
C LEU A 80 4.46 1.74 -7.62
N SER A 81 3.22 1.61 -8.07
CA SER A 81 2.68 0.33 -8.54
C SER A 81 3.36 -0.14 -9.82
N LYS A 82 3.54 -1.44 -9.95
CA LYS A 82 4.24 -2.07 -11.08
C LYS A 82 3.55 -3.33 -11.54
N LYS A 83 3.63 -3.61 -12.82
CA LYS A 83 3.36 -4.94 -13.34
C LYS A 83 4.50 -5.89 -12.96
N ILE A 84 4.17 -7.16 -12.70
CA ILE A 84 5.14 -8.17 -12.25
C ILE A 84 6.31 -8.31 -13.24
N ASP A 85 6.06 -8.22 -14.52
CA ASP A 85 7.09 -8.28 -15.55
C ASP A 85 8.10 -7.12 -15.46
N GLU A 86 7.63 -5.93 -15.07
CA GLU A 86 8.45 -4.72 -14.91
C GLU A 86 9.29 -4.76 -13.63
N VAL A 87 8.77 -5.41 -12.57
CA VAL A 87 9.49 -5.60 -11.30
C VAL A 87 10.76 -6.42 -11.51
N SER A 88 10.75 -7.33 -12.48
CA SER A 88 11.89 -8.21 -12.75
C SER A 88 13.11 -7.48 -13.30
N SER A 89 12.96 -6.32 -13.92
CA SER A 89 14.01 -5.57 -14.60
C SER A 89 14.56 -4.37 -13.80
N SER A 90 13.89 -3.94 -12.75
CA SER A 90 14.30 -2.77 -11.99
C SER A 90 15.07 -3.12 -10.72
N THR A 91 16.24 -2.47 -10.53
CA THR A 91 16.94 -2.41 -9.23
C THR A 91 16.05 -1.65 -8.27
N SER A 92 15.23 -2.36 -7.50
CA SER A 92 14.27 -1.73 -6.60
C SER A 92 15.02 -1.05 -5.47
N ARG A 93 15.04 0.30 -5.49
CA ARG A 93 15.22 1.04 -4.24
C ARG A 93 14.04 0.68 -3.35
N ILE A 94 14.28 0.52 -2.05
CA ILE A 94 13.20 0.34 -1.09
C ILE A 94 12.47 1.68 -1.03
N PHE A 95 11.24 1.69 -1.56
CA PHE A 95 10.30 2.78 -1.43
C PHE A 95 9.18 2.32 -0.51
N GLY A 96 8.60 3.24 0.23
CA GLY A 96 7.45 2.98 1.07
C GLY A 96 7.69 3.30 2.55
N VAL A 97 6.63 3.20 3.32
CA VAL A 97 6.62 3.49 4.76
C VAL A 97 7.13 2.27 5.51
N ILE A 98 8.25 2.44 6.24
CA ILE A 98 9.01 1.35 6.89
C ILE A 98 8.13 0.32 7.63
N PRO A 99 7.18 0.71 8.50
CA PRO A 99 6.35 -0.24 9.22
C PRO A 99 5.56 -1.23 8.34
N TYR A 100 5.24 -0.85 7.11
CA TYR A 100 4.44 -1.65 6.17
C TYR A 100 5.30 -2.39 5.14
N THR A 101 6.63 -2.20 5.19
CA THR A 101 7.57 -2.82 4.25
C THR A 101 8.02 -4.19 4.75
N ASP A 102 7.94 -5.23 3.89
CA ASP A 102 8.43 -6.58 4.22
C ASP A 102 9.89 -6.51 4.71
N PRO A 103 10.19 -6.99 5.93
CA PRO A 103 11.56 -6.98 6.48
C PRO A 103 12.62 -7.62 5.59
N LYS A 104 12.23 -8.53 4.71
CA LYS A 104 13.14 -9.13 3.72
C LYS A 104 13.72 -8.09 2.76
N ALA A 105 13.03 -6.97 2.56
CA ALA A 105 13.50 -5.88 1.73
C ALA A 105 14.77 -5.22 2.31
N PHE A 106 14.96 -5.26 3.64
CA PHE A 106 16.10 -4.68 4.35
C PHE A 106 17.28 -5.64 4.50
N ASN A 107 17.08 -6.95 4.27
CA ASN A 107 18.13 -7.96 4.42
C ASN A 107 19.10 -7.93 3.22
N HIS A 108 19.94 -6.89 3.16
CA HIS A 108 21.11 -6.84 2.29
C HIS A 108 22.27 -7.62 2.93
N GLN A 109 22.21 -8.96 2.93
CA GLN A 109 23.38 -9.73 3.29
C GLN A 109 24.43 -9.57 2.17
N HIS A 110 25.43 -8.74 2.45
CA HIS A 110 26.72 -8.76 1.76
C HIS A 110 27.44 -10.08 2.11
N THR A 111 27.13 -11.14 1.42
CA THR A 111 28.00 -12.31 1.36
C THR A 111 28.98 -12.09 0.21
N ILE A 112 30.27 -12.08 0.54
CA ILE A 112 31.42 -11.82 -0.36
C ILE A 112 31.41 -12.73 -1.61
N ASN A 113 30.63 -13.82 -1.62
CA ASN A 113 30.60 -14.84 -2.68
C ASN A 113 29.30 -14.92 -3.47
N ASN A 114 28.36 -13.98 -3.33
CA ASN A 114 27.12 -14.04 -4.11
C ASN A 114 26.71 -12.63 -4.57
N PRO A 115 26.73 -12.32 -5.90
CA PRO A 115 26.31 -11.03 -6.38
C PRO A 115 24.82 -10.86 -6.04
N ARG A 116 24.56 -9.92 -5.15
CA ARG A 116 23.29 -9.27 -4.80
C ARG A 116 22.04 -10.03 -5.25
N LYS A 117 21.48 -10.88 -4.39
CA LYS A 117 20.06 -11.21 -4.48
C LYS A 117 19.30 -9.95 -4.10
N ASN A 118 19.10 -9.06 -5.06
CA ASN A 118 18.26 -7.89 -4.88
C ASN A 118 16.87 -8.39 -4.49
N TYR A 119 16.35 -7.93 -3.35
CA TYR A 119 14.96 -8.17 -3.01
C TYR A 119 14.08 -7.64 -4.15
N LYS A 120 13.25 -8.50 -4.70
CA LYS A 120 12.28 -8.11 -5.73
C LYS A 120 10.93 -7.96 -5.07
N LEU A 121 10.35 -6.77 -5.17
CA LEU A 121 8.96 -6.55 -4.82
C LEU A 121 8.07 -7.54 -5.59
N ASN A 122 7.06 -8.07 -4.95
CA ASN A 122 6.13 -9.03 -5.56
C ASN A 122 4.81 -9.03 -4.79
N LYS A 123 3.83 -9.82 -5.22
CA LYS A 123 2.52 -9.94 -4.55
C LYS A 123 2.63 -10.18 -3.04
N LYS A 124 3.67 -10.89 -2.56
CA LYS A 124 3.89 -11.15 -1.12
C LYS A 124 4.32 -9.90 -0.37
N SER A 125 4.91 -8.91 -1.06
CA SER A 125 5.22 -7.62 -0.43
C SER A 125 3.95 -6.90 0.00
N ASP A 126 2.94 -6.86 -0.89
CA ASP A 126 1.62 -6.31 -0.55
C ASP A 126 0.93 -7.12 0.56
N VAL A 127 1.09 -8.45 0.55
CA VAL A 127 0.51 -9.33 1.60
C VAL A 127 1.08 -9.01 2.98
N TYR A 128 2.37 -8.69 3.09
CA TYR A 128 2.95 -8.22 4.35
C TYR A 128 2.29 -6.91 4.80
N SER A 129 2.19 -5.93 3.90
CA SER A 129 1.56 -4.64 4.17
C SER A 129 0.10 -4.80 4.61
N ILE A 130 -0.67 -5.70 3.98
CA ILE A 130 -2.04 -6.06 4.38
C ILE A 130 -2.06 -6.60 5.81
N GLY A 131 -1.13 -7.46 6.18
CA GLY A 131 -1.03 -8.00 7.54
C GLY A 131 -0.89 -6.89 8.58
N VAL A 132 -0.03 -5.90 8.32
CA VAL A 132 0.14 -4.72 9.20
C VAL A 132 -1.13 -3.87 9.25
N LEU A 133 -1.78 -3.65 8.10
CA LEU A 133 -3.04 -2.91 8.02
C LEU A 133 -4.18 -3.62 8.76
N MET A 134 -4.28 -4.94 8.67
CA MET A 134 -5.26 -5.73 9.43
C MET A 134 -5.02 -5.64 10.94
N TRP A 135 -3.75 -5.66 11.36
CA TRP A 135 -3.40 -5.43 12.75
C TRP A 135 -3.85 -4.01 13.19
N GLN A 136 -3.59 -2.99 12.38
CA GLN A 136 -4.02 -1.62 12.66
C GLN A 136 -5.55 -1.48 12.73
N ILE A 137 -6.29 -2.11 11.82
CA ILE A 137 -7.76 -2.14 11.85
C ILE A 137 -8.26 -2.80 13.13
N SER A 138 -7.63 -3.87 13.59
CA SER A 138 -8.05 -4.60 14.79
C SER A 138 -7.72 -3.87 16.08
N SER A 139 -6.53 -3.29 16.19
CA SER A 139 -5.99 -2.66 17.41
C SER A 139 -6.34 -1.16 17.54
N GLY A 140 -6.50 -0.46 16.42
CA GLY A 140 -6.62 1.01 16.37
C GLY A 140 -5.31 1.75 16.58
N CYS A 141 -4.19 1.03 16.78
CA CYS A 141 -2.89 1.63 17.03
C CYS A 141 -2.13 1.87 15.73
N GLN A 142 -1.25 2.88 15.73
CA GLN A 142 -0.27 3.02 14.67
C GLN A 142 0.78 1.91 14.80
N PRO A 143 1.27 1.33 13.69
CA PRO A 143 2.28 0.29 13.79
C PRO A 143 3.60 0.87 14.32
N PHE A 144 4.12 0.21 15.37
CA PHE A 144 5.36 0.56 16.07
C PHE A 144 5.37 1.91 16.80
N ASP A 145 4.23 2.54 17.04
CA ASP A 145 4.10 3.61 18.04
C ASP A 145 4.19 2.95 19.43
N SER A 146 5.26 3.28 20.15
CA SER A 146 5.51 2.88 21.55
C SER A 146 5.05 3.97 22.50
#